data_f1b9e92bd86292f9442fcee0935ca534
#
_entry.id   f1b9e92bd86292f9442fcee0935ca534
#
_cell.length_a   1.000
_cell.length_b   1.000
_cell.length_c   1.000
_cell.angle_alpha   90.00
_cell.angle_beta   90.00
_cell.angle_gamma   90.00
#
_symmetry.space_group_name_H-M   'P 1'
#
loop_
_entity.id
_entity.type
_entity.pdbx_description
1 polymer ?
#
loop_
_entity_poly.entity_id
_entity_poly.type
_entity_poly.pdbx_seq_one_letter_code
_entity_poly.pdbx_strand_id
1 'polypeptide(L)'
;MESSLERYKNRKNMLHQISKSNSANEDINQEEVYEIMLERVDKNLLQKTTEKIDNHYSYSHDFSVSKEEAKEFLDQFKKDFNQERFDKLIIDCRKEVINSIVTPFGLGKILSVYDKVGGNITTTHNFKKGIVSTLEDESRYEEWQRILNPTESDYTYKVDSNGKIKKITPIQQDRETHHDKLKDKWKKDQYQKMTEGEAVTDGYTGKKLGTKTNNQIKKDNSIDGEHITSVSEIENDLKNHLFARGNNKEERLSDRAKLSGHEDNLTLIDGGMNSSKSDSDLMEWANSPISKKHAEKTGNPNITNAEYYELDNQRIQEAYNKSKNHIKSTQLRNQVIKQGKEIASTGAIEASKMGMQQAIGLVMTEFFTALFDEILDIYKNGFSNGFEDDRFLIVLKERLKNIALKIQAKWKDVAIAFKDGFLSGFISNLVTT
;
A
#
# COMPACT_ATOMS: atom_id res chain seq x y z
N MET A 1 -8.87 -6.51 -37.07
CA MET A 1 -8.88 -6.92 -35.63
C MET A 1 -7.86 -6.06 -34.92
N GLU A 2 -8.28 -5.24 -33.97
CA GLU A 2 -7.36 -4.49 -33.12
C GLU A 2 -6.45 -5.45 -32.34
N SER A 3 -5.17 -5.15 -32.34
CA SER A 3 -4.18 -5.95 -31.60
C SER A 3 -4.44 -5.87 -30.09
N SER A 4 -4.03 -6.88 -29.34
CA SER A 4 -4.14 -6.90 -27.86
C SER A 4 -3.46 -5.68 -27.22
N LEU A 5 -2.40 -5.17 -27.88
CA LEU A 5 -1.65 -3.99 -27.44
C LEU A 5 -2.42 -2.67 -27.68
N GLU A 6 -3.18 -2.57 -28.79
CA GLU A 6 -4.03 -1.39 -29.08
C GLU A 6 -5.21 -1.33 -28.13
N ARG A 7 -5.85 -2.47 -27.84
CA ARG A 7 -6.92 -2.55 -26.82
C ARG A 7 -6.43 -2.17 -25.46
N TYR A 8 -5.21 -2.58 -25.08
CA TYR A 8 -4.59 -2.19 -23.81
C TYR A 8 -4.31 -0.68 -23.76
N LYS A 9 -3.75 -0.08 -24.84
CA LYS A 9 -3.49 1.37 -24.92
C LYS A 9 -4.77 2.18 -24.88
N ASN A 10 -5.81 1.77 -25.60
CA ASN A 10 -7.10 2.45 -25.61
C ASN A 10 -7.78 2.38 -24.25
N ARG A 11 -7.73 1.25 -23.56
CA ARG A 11 -8.24 1.07 -22.21
C ARG A 11 -7.46 1.93 -21.19
N LYS A 12 -6.15 2.01 -21.30
CA LYS A 12 -5.30 2.86 -20.46
C LYS A 12 -5.59 4.35 -20.64
N ASN A 13 -5.80 4.80 -21.89
CA ASN A 13 -6.17 6.18 -22.21
C ASN A 13 -7.57 6.53 -21.70
N MET A 14 -8.53 5.61 -21.80
CA MET A 14 -9.87 5.78 -21.27
C MET A 14 -9.88 5.88 -19.75
N LEU A 15 -9.12 5.02 -19.06
CA LEU A 15 -8.93 5.08 -17.60
C LEU A 15 -8.25 6.37 -17.16
N HIS A 16 -7.28 6.87 -17.93
CA HIS A 16 -6.62 8.15 -17.66
C HIS A 16 -7.56 9.35 -17.85
N GLN A 17 -8.46 9.30 -18.83
CA GLN A 17 -9.49 10.32 -19.02
C GLN A 17 -10.55 10.30 -17.90
N ILE A 18 -10.96 9.11 -17.47
CA ILE A 18 -11.87 8.92 -16.33
C ILE A 18 -11.21 9.40 -15.03
N SER A 19 -9.94 9.08 -14.81
CA SER A 19 -9.17 9.57 -13.66
C SER A 19 -9.03 11.10 -13.67
N LYS A 20 -8.80 11.73 -14.84
CA LYS A 20 -8.77 13.19 -14.98
C LYS A 20 -10.14 13.84 -14.75
N SER A 21 -11.23 13.22 -15.18
CA SER A 21 -12.57 13.72 -14.90
C SER A 21 -12.97 13.57 -13.42
N ASN A 22 -12.44 12.57 -12.74
CA ASN A 22 -12.66 12.36 -11.31
C ASN A 22 -11.73 13.22 -10.42
N SER A 23 -10.55 13.62 -10.91
CA SER A 23 -9.67 14.55 -10.19
C SER A 23 -10.13 16.01 -10.24
N ALA A 24 -11.15 16.32 -11.05
CA ALA A 24 -11.84 17.60 -11.01
C ALA A 24 -12.92 17.68 -9.90
N ASN A 25 -13.18 16.61 -9.18
CA ASN A 25 -13.96 16.59 -7.95
C ASN A 25 -13.01 16.59 -6.77
N GLU A 26 -12.58 17.78 -6.39
CA GLU A 26 -11.86 18.05 -5.16
C GLU A 26 -12.62 17.54 -3.94
N ASP A 27 -11.84 16.95 -3.01
CA ASP A 27 -12.14 16.78 -1.59
C ASP A 27 -13.59 16.44 -1.21
N ILE A 28 -14.03 15.24 -1.52
CA ILE A 28 -15.19 14.68 -0.83
C ILE A 28 -14.67 14.14 0.52
N ASN A 29 -14.78 14.98 1.55
CA ASN A 29 -14.58 14.60 2.93
C ASN A 29 -15.51 13.42 3.28
N GLN A 30 -14.99 12.33 3.81
CA GLN A 30 -15.81 11.15 4.14
C GLN A 30 -16.92 11.47 5.14
N GLU A 31 -16.73 12.44 6.03
CA GLU A 31 -17.78 12.94 6.94
C GLU A 31 -18.92 13.64 6.19
N GLU A 32 -18.59 14.42 5.18
CA GLU A 32 -19.56 15.15 4.34
C GLU A 32 -20.42 14.19 3.50
N VAL A 33 -19.84 13.11 2.97
CA VAL A 33 -20.58 12.04 2.29
C VAL A 33 -21.49 11.29 3.27
N TYR A 34 -21.04 11.10 4.51
CA TYR A 34 -21.86 10.44 5.54
C TYR A 34 -23.03 11.30 5.96
N GLU A 35 -22.85 12.61 6.12
CA GLU A 35 -23.91 13.56 6.40
C GLU A 35 -24.92 13.68 5.24
N ILE A 36 -24.43 13.74 3.98
CA ILE A 36 -25.29 13.73 2.79
C ILE A 36 -26.10 12.43 2.67
N MET A 37 -25.54 11.28 3.09
CA MET A 37 -26.28 10.01 3.10
C MET A 37 -27.31 9.92 4.23
N LEU A 38 -27.15 10.70 5.29
CA LEU A 38 -28.10 10.79 6.42
C LEU A 38 -29.10 11.92 6.26
N GLU A 39 -28.85 12.93 5.41
CA GLU A 39 -29.82 13.96 5.10
C GLU A 39 -30.99 13.36 4.32
N ARG A 40 -32.21 13.74 4.74
CA ARG A 40 -33.43 13.44 3.98
C ARG A 40 -33.26 13.98 2.57
N VAL A 41 -33.33 13.10 1.58
CA VAL A 41 -33.27 13.44 0.16
C VAL A 41 -34.16 14.68 -0.10
N ASP A 42 -33.56 15.79 -0.44
CA ASP A 42 -34.28 17.02 -0.75
C ASP A 42 -35.23 16.75 -1.92
N LYS A 43 -36.51 16.94 -1.69
CA LYS A 43 -37.53 16.77 -2.74
C LYS A 43 -37.23 17.58 -3.99
N ASN A 44 -36.60 18.74 -3.85
CA ASN A 44 -36.22 19.60 -4.96
C ASN A 44 -35.05 19.00 -5.77
N LEU A 45 -34.10 18.32 -5.12
CA LEU A 45 -33.01 17.64 -5.81
C LEU A 45 -33.51 16.41 -6.58
N LEU A 46 -34.43 15.65 -5.98
CA LEU A 46 -35.09 14.51 -6.63
C LEU A 46 -35.88 14.97 -7.85
N GLN A 47 -36.67 16.05 -7.73
CA GLN A 47 -37.45 16.61 -8.81
C GLN A 47 -36.54 17.11 -9.95
N LYS A 48 -35.48 17.86 -9.66
CA LYS A 48 -34.51 18.33 -10.68
C LYS A 48 -33.76 17.17 -11.35
N THR A 49 -33.48 16.07 -10.61
CA THR A 49 -32.84 14.89 -11.18
C THR A 49 -33.83 14.13 -12.07
N THR A 50 -35.09 14.00 -11.65
CA THR A 50 -36.15 13.40 -12.45
C THR A 50 -36.41 14.19 -13.71
N GLU A 51 -36.52 15.53 -13.62
CA GLU A 51 -36.66 16.42 -14.81
C GLU A 51 -35.47 16.32 -15.78
N LYS A 52 -34.25 16.18 -15.29
CA LYS A 52 -33.07 15.94 -16.13
C LYS A 52 -33.09 14.58 -16.82
N ILE A 53 -33.53 13.53 -16.08
CA ILE A 53 -33.68 12.19 -16.64
C ILE A 53 -34.82 12.19 -17.69
N ASP A 54 -35.96 12.77 -17.39
CA ASP A 54 -37.10 12.87 -18.33
C ASP A 54 -36.73 13.68 -19.58
N ASN A 55 -36.00 14.77 -19.44
CA ASN A 55 -35.51 15.55 -20.57
C ASN A 55 -34.45 14.77 -21.40
N HIS A 56 -33.67 13.91 -20.80
CA HIS A 56 -32.69 13.07 -21.51
C HIS A 56 -33.36 11.89 -22.23
N TYR A 57 -34.40 11.33 -21.68
CA TYR A 57 -35.17 10.25 -22.30
C TYR A 57 -36.22 10.73 -23.26
N SER A 58 -36.79 11.94 -23.10
CA SER A 58 -37.73 12.54 -24.07
C SER A 58 -37.07 12.86 -25.40
N TYR A 59 -35.74 12.99 -25.45
CA TYR A 59 -35.00 13.23 -26.68
C TYR A 59 -34.78 12.00 -27.54
N SER A 60 -35.04 10.79 -27.02
CA SER A 60 -34.64 9.57 -27.72
C SER A 60 -35.79 8.82 -28.41
N HIS A 61 -37.04 8.94 -28.01
CA HIS A 61 -38.17 8.30 -28.71
C HIS A 61 -39.52 8.95 -28.34
N ASP A 62 -40.15 9.48 -29.35
CA ASP A 62 -41.59 9.85 -29.32
C ASP A 62 -42.44 8.58 -29.35
N PHE A 63 -42.50 7.85 -28.24
CA PHE A 63 -43.49 6.79 -28.04
C PHE A 63 -44.63 7.32 -27.20
N SER A 64 -45.49 8.14 -27.84
CA SER A 64 -46.81 8.41 -27.27
C SER A 64 -47.75 7.24 -27.62
N VAL A 65 -47.64 6.17 -26.88
CA VAL A 65 -48.67 5.11 -26.91
C VAL A 65 -49.83 5.60 -26.06
N SER A 66 -51.00 5.76 -26.69
CA SER A 66 -52.21 6.13 -25.93
C SER A 66 -52.56 4.99 -24.95
N LYS A 67 -53.23 5.35 -23.85
CA LYS A 67 -53.68 4.37 -22.88
C LYS A 67 -54.57 3.27 -23.47
N GLU A 68 -55.31 3.65 -24.52
CA GLU A 68 -56.19 2.79 -25.28
C GLU A 68 -55.38 1.80 -26.14
N GLU A 69 -54.34 2.27 -26.84
CA GLU A 69 -53.48 1.40 -27.64
C GLU A 69 -52.66 0.43 -26.77
N ALA A 70 -52.20 0.89 -25.63
CA ALA A 70 -51.54 -0.01 -24.68
C ALA A 70 -52.47 -1.11 -24.13
N LYS A 71 -53.75 -0.75 -23.91
CA LYS A 71 -54.75 -1.71 -23.48
C LYS A 71 -55.14 -2.70 -24.57
N GLU A 72 -55.36 -2.21 -25.81
CA GLU A 72 -55.62 -3.10 -26.96
C GLU A 72 -54.45 -4.05 -27.22
N PHE A 73 -53.22 -3.55 -27.17
CA PHE A 73 -52.00 -4.38 -27.32
C PHE A 73 -51.93 -5.44 -26.23
N LEU A 74 -52.19 -5.07 -24.97
CA LEU A 74 -52.20 -6.05 -23.87
C LEU A 74 -53.34 -7.07 -23.97
N ASP A 75 -54.53 -6.68 -24.43
CA ASP A 75 -55.68 -7.58 -24.66
C ASP A 75 -55.44 -8.52 -25.84
N GLN A 76 -54.80 -8.05 -26.90
CA GLN A 76 -54.42 -8.88 -28.06
C GLN A 76 -53.27 -9.83 -27.66
N PHE A 77 -52.28 -9.34 -26.92
CA PHE A 77 -51.20 -10.15 -26.37
C PHE A 77 -51.71 -11.27 -25.41
N LYS A 78 -52.73 -10.95 -24.61
CA LYS A 78 -53.40 -11.94 -23.77
C LYS A 78 -54.12 -13.02 -24.56
N LYS A 79 -54.66 -12.70 -25.73
CA LYS A 79 -55.36 -13.65 -26.63
C LYS A 79 -54.38 -14.56 -27.37
N ASP A 80 -53.25 -14.04 -27.78
CA ASP A 80 -52.26 -14.72 -28.64
C ASP A 80 -51.25 -15.56 -27.83
N PHE A 81 -51.11 -15.28 -26.58
CA PHE A 81 -50.21 -16.02 -25.69
C PHE A 81 -50.98 -16.95 -24.75
N ASN A 82 -50.66 -18.23 -24.80
CA ASN A 82 -51.06 -19.19 -23.80
C ASN A 82 -50.50 -18.72 -22.43
N GLN A 83 -51.31 -18.76 -21.38
CA GLN A 83 -51.01 -18.33 -20.01
C GLN A 83 -49.66 -18.92 -19.54
N GLU A 84 -49.39 -20.15 -19.86
CA GLU A 84 -48.15 -20.87 -19.49
C GLU A 84 -46.92 -20.27 -20.15
N ARG A 85 -46.98 -19.83 -21.41
CA ARG A 85 -45.91 -19.16 -22.11
C ARG A 85 -45.67 -17.74 -21.59
N PHE A 86 -46.74 -17.07 -21.24
CA PHE A 86 -46.65 -15.76 -20.62
C PHE A 86 -45.98 -15.80 -19.23
N ASP A 87 -46.40 -16.73 -18.37
CA ASP A 87 -45.79 -16.94 -17.06
C ASP A 87 -44.30 -17.26 -17.20
N LYS A 88 -43.92 -18.10 -18.19
CA LYS A 88 -42.52 -18.40 -18.46
C LYS A 88 -41.74 -17.18 -18.96
N LEU A 89 -42.30 -16.40 -19.87
CA LEU A 89 -41.68 -15.15 -20.34
C LEU A 89 -41.41 -14.16 -19.22
N ILE A 90 -42.37 -13.99 -18.32
CA ILE A 90 -42.22 -13.12 -17.15
C ILE A 90 -41.15 -13.64 -16.19
N ILE A 91 -41.08 -14.95 -15.98
CA ILE A 91 -40.03 -15.56 -15.14
C ILE A 91 -38.66 -15.33 -15.76
N ASP A 92 -38.53 -15.52 -17.07
CA ASP A 92 -37.29 -15.30 -17.80
C ASP A 92 -36.89 -13.80 -17.80
N CYS A 93 -37.85 -12.89 -18.07
CA CYS A 93 -37.61 -11.44 -17.96
C CYS A 93 -37.21 -11.03 -16.55
N ARG A 94 -37.88 -11.56 -15.51
CA ARG A 94 -37.53 -11.32 -14.14
C ARG A 94 -36.08 -11.72 -13.83
N LYS A 95 -35.69 -12.94 -14.26
CA LYS A 95 -34.34 -13.46 -14.07
C LYS A 95 -33.30 -12.57 -14.77
N GLU A 96 -33.58 -12.14 -16.00
CA GLU A 96 -32.68 -11.30 -16.78
C GLU A 96 -32.56 -9.89 -16.21
N VAL A 97 -33.67 -9.28 -15.78
CA VAL A 97 -33.67 -7.97 -15.11
C VAL A 97 -32.90 -8.03 -13.79
N ILE A 98 -33.11 -9.07 -12.98
CA ILE A 98 -32.38 -9.26 -11.73
C ILE A 98 -30.89 -9.41 -12.02
N ASN A 99 -30.51 -10.26 -12.98
CA ASN A 99 -29.11 -10.45 -13.36
C ASN A 99 -28.48 -9.19 -13.94
N SER A 100 -29.19 -8.45 -14.80
CA SER A 100 -28.67 -7.26 -15.46
C SER A 100 -28.55 -6.05 -14.55
N ILE A 101 -29.42 -5.94 -13.53
CA ILE A 101 -29.40 -4.80 -12.60
C ILE A 101 -28.58 -5.12 -11.34
N VAL A 102 -28.74 -6.32 -10.77
CA VAL A 102 -28.05 -6.67 -9.51
C VAL A 102 -26.58 -6.93 -9.72
N THR A 103 -26.20 -7.56 -10.84
CA THR A 103 -24.80 -7.87 -11.15
C THR A 103 -23.91 -6.61 -11.34
N PRO A 104 -24.30 -5.60 -12.11
CA PRO A 104 -23.52 -4.34 -12.22
C PRO A 104 -23.48 -3.52 -10.93
N PHE A 105 -24.57 -3.48 -10.16
CA PHE A 105 -24.60 -2.74 -8.89
C PHE A 105 -23.68 -3.37 -7.82
N GLY A 106 -23.55 -4.70 -7.86
CA GLY A 106 -22.65 -5.41 -6.98
C GLY A 106 -21.16 -5.25 -7.34
N LEU A 107 -20.82 -5.17 -8.62
CA LEU A 107 -19.45 -5.23 -9.11
C LEU A 107 -18.87 -3.88 -9.54
N GLY A 108 -19.68 -2.95 -10.03
CA GLY A 108 -19.17 -1.74 -10.72
C GLY A 108 -18.43 -0.76 -9.79
N LYS A 109 -18.88 -0.54 -8.57
CA LYS A 109 -18.20 0.33 -7.60
C LYS A 109 -16.97 -0.32 -6.95
N ILE A 110 -16.87 -1.64 -6.99
CA ILE A 110 -15.76 -2.38 -6.39
C ILE A 110 -14.59 -2.50 -7.35
N LEU A 111 -14.83 -2.66 -8.65
CA LEU A 111 -13.77 -2.64 -9.65
C LEU A 111 -12.95 -1.32 -9.61
N SER A 112 -13.58 -0.18 -9.30
CA SER A 112 -12.87 1.09 -9.16
C SER A 112 -11.96 1.18 -7.92
N VAL A 113 -12.16 0.34 -6.92
CA VAL A 113 -11.31 0.25 -5.72
C VAL A 113 -10.15 -0.74 -5.94
N TYR A 114 -10.33 -1.73 -6.81
CA TYR A 114 -9.27 -2.69 -7.19
C TYR A 114 -8.26 -2.13 -8.20
N ASP A 115 -8.54 -1.00 -8.84
CA ASP A 115 -7.63 -0.34 -9.80
C ASP A 115 -6.60 0.59 -9.13
N LYS A 116 -6.29 0.41 -7.85
CA LYS A 116 -5.13 1.09 -7.26
C LYS A 116 -3.86 0.59 -7.96
N VAL A 117 -3.24 1.47 -8.73
CA VAL A 117 -1.91 1.23 -9.29
C VAL A 117 -0.97 0.98 -8.10
N GLY A 118 -0.42 -0.23 -7.99
CA GLY A 118 0.49 -0.59 -6.90
C GLY A 118 -0.05 -1.62 -5.89
N GLY A 119 -1.35 -1.95 -5.95
CA GLY A 119 -1.98 -2.90 -5.01
C GLY A 119 -2.18 -2.30 -3.61
N ASN A 120 -2.49 -3.17 -2.65
CA ASN A 120 -2.80 -2.76 -1.26
C ASN A 120 -1.55 -2.76 -0.35
N ILE A 121 -0.46 -3.33 -0.81
CA ILE A 121 0.82 -3.46 -0.09
C ILE A 121 1.96 -3.05 -1.01
N THR A 122 2.84 -2.22 -0.50
CA THR A 122 4.04 -1.81 -1.23
C THR A 122 5.08 -2.94 -1.23
N THR A 123 5.32 -3.51 -2.40
CA THR A 123 6.41 -4.48 -2.59
C THR A 123 7.74 -3.76 -2.83
N THR A 124 8.85 -4.46 -2.60
CA THR A 124 10.20 -3.91 -2.92
C THR A 124 10.35 -3.54 -4.39
N HIS A 125 9.73 -4.30 -5.30
CA HIS A 125 9.74 -4.01 -6.73
C HIS A 125 9.00 -2.71 -7.06
N ASN A 126 7.81 -2.53 -6.49
CA ASN A 126 7.00 -1.33 -6.68
C ASN A 126 7.66 -0.11 -6.02
N PHE A 127 8.18 -0.25 -4.81
CA PHE A 127 8.89 0.80 -4.08
C PHE A 127 10.08 1.32 -4.88
N LYS A 128 10.90 0.42 -5.48
CA LYS A 128 12.00 0.82 -6.35
C LYS A 128 11.58 1.69 -7.53
N LYS A 129 10.35 1.54 -8.01
CA LYS A 129 9.76 2.31 -9.13
C LYS A 129 8.99 3.56 -8.68
N GLY A 130 8.94 3.86 -7.39
CA GLY A 130 8.13 4.95 -6.84
C GLY A 130 6.63 4.66 -6.83
N ILE A 131 6.24 3.38 -6.95
CA ILE A 131 4.84 2.95 -6.89
C ILE A 131 4.58 2.51 -5.45
N VAL A 132 3.82 3.30 -4.71
CA VAL A 132 3.55 3.08 -3.29
C VAL A 132 2.05 2.98 -3.02
N SER A 133 1.69 2.23 -1.97
CA SER A 133 0.29 1.93 -1.66
C SER A 133 -0.30 2.86 -0.59
N THR A 134 0.55 3.52 0.20
CA THR A 134 0.14 4.38 1.32
C THR A 134 0.96 5.67 1.36
N LEU A 135 0.42 6.72 1.98
CA LEU A 135 1.16 7.98 2.24
C LEU A 135 2.39 7.75 3.12
N GLU A 136 2.34 6.78 4.02
CA GLU A 136 3.49 6.41 4.84
C GLU A 136 4.63 5.83 3.97
N ASP A 137 4.31 4.98 3.01
CA ASP A 137 5.29 4.45 2.07
C ASP A 137 5.80 5.50 1.09
N GLU A 138 4.99 6.49 0.74
CA GLU A 138 5.42 7.67 -0.02
C GLU A 138 6.49 8.45 0.74
N SER A 139 6.26 8.75 2.02
CA SER A 139 7.26 9.40 2.88
C SER A 139 8.56 8.58 2.99
N ARG A 140 8.46 7.23 3.08
CA ARG A 140 9.63 6.33 3.09
C ARG A 140 10.39 6.36 1.77
N TYR A 141 9.67 6.43 0.65
CA TYR A 141 10.26 6.56 -0.67
C TYR A 141 10.99 7.89 -0.85
N GLU A 142 10.40 8.99 -0.40
CA GLU A 142 11.04 10.32 -0.41
C GLU A 142 12.33 10.34 0.44
N GLU A 143 12.32 9.70 1.61
CA GLU A 143 13.51 9.56 2.45
C GLU A 143 14.63 8.80 1.73
N TRP A 144 14.29 7.71 1.04
CA TRP A 144 15.25 6.94 0.28
C TRP A 144 15.77 7.73 -0.93
N GLN A 145 14.88 8.45 -1.66
CA GLN A 145 15.28 9.30 -2.78
C GLN A 145 16.19 10.46 -2.34
N ARG A 146 15.97 11.04 -1.18
CA ARG A 146 16.85 12.05 -0.59
C ARG A 146 18.29 11.53 -0.44
N ILE A 147 18.46 10.25 -0.18
CA ILE A 147 19.79 9.62 -0.07
C ILE A 147 20.38 9.35 -1.46
N LEU A 148 19.60 8.77 -2.37
CA LEU A 148 20.07 8.36 -3.70
C LEU A 148 20.27 9.53 -4.67
N ASN A 149 19.34 10.47 -4.67
CA ASN A 149 19.22 11.56 -5.63
C ASN A 149 18.99 12.89 -4.90
N PRO A 150 19.94 13.32 -4.04
CA PRO A 150 19.74 14.53 -3.24
C PRO A 150 19.64 15.77 -4.12
N THR A 151 18.67 16.61 -3.82
CA THR A 151 18.52 17.96 -4.40
C THR A 151 19.36 18.97 -3.62
N GLU A 152 19.52 20.18 -4.14
CA GLU A 152 20.35 21.20 -3.47
C GLU A 152 19.85 21.54 -2.06
N SER A 153 18.54 21.47 -1.82
CA SER A 153 17.93 21.66 -0.50
C SER A 153 18.22 20.56 0.52
N ASP A 154 18.66 19.38 0.07
CA ASP A 154 18.98 18.27 0.95
C ASP A 154 20.38 18.33 1.55
N TYR A 155 21.23 19.20 1.02
CA TYR A 155 22.58 19.41 1.53
C TYR A 155 22.56 20.44 2.67
N THR A 156 23.48 20.27 3.62
CA THR A 156 23.83 21.30 4.60
C THR A 156 25.27 21.79 4.38
N TYR A 157 25.55 22.98 4.85
CA TYR A 157 26.87 23.58 4.71
C TYR A 157 27.46 23.85 6.10
N LYS A 158 28.67 23.36 6.36
CA LYS A 158 29.42 23.60 7.59
C LYS A 158 30.71 24.32 7.28
N VAL A 159 31.12 25.21 8.17
CA VAL A 159 32.44 25.84 8.10
C VAL A 159 33.40 24.97 8.90
N ASP A 160 34.50 24.50 8.28
CA ASP A 160 35.54 23.75 8.96
C ASP A 160 36.44 24.66 9.83
N SER A 161 37.37 24.05 10.57
CA SER A 161 38.30 24.75 11.45
C SER A 161 39.21 25.75 10.72
N ASN A 162 39.33 25.64 9.40
CA ASN A 162 40.14 26.49 8.54
C ASN A 162 39.29 27.57 7.84
N GLY A 163 38.04 27.72 8.18
CA GLY A 163 37.10 28.69 7.59
C GLY A 163 36.58 28.27 6.19
N LYS A 164 36.85 27.05 5.74
CA LYS A 164 36.38 26.54 4.44
C LYS A 164 34.99 25.97 4.55
N ILE A 165 34.10 26.36 3.63
CA ILE A 165 32.75 25.81 3.55
C ILE A 165 32.83 24.38 3.00
N LYS A 166 32.28 23.43 3.76
CA LYS A 166 32.14 22.03 3.38
C LYS A 166 30.67 21.71 3.13
N LYS A 167 30.36 21.20 1.97
CA LYS A 167 29.03 20.67 1.64
C LYS A 167 28.84 19.28 2.27
N ILE A 168 27.79 19.09 3.07
CA ILE A 168 27.50 17.88 3.81
C ILE A 168 26.35 17.16 3.14
N THR A 169 26.57 15.92 2.72
CA THR A 169 25.56 15.10 2.07
C THR A 169 24.49 14.60 3.06
N PRO A 170 23.27 14.21 2.61
CA PRO A 170 22.26 13.62 3.47
C PRO A 170 22.75 12.44 4.31
N ILE A 171 23.53 11.52 3.70
CA ILE A 171 24.12 10.39 4.43
C ILE A 171 25.07 10.86 5.54
N GLN A 172 25.88 11.88 5.28
CA GLN A 172 26.78 12.43 6.31
C GLN A 172 26.02 13.09 7.43
N GLN A 173 24.89 13.78 7.15
CA GLN A 173 24.02 14.34 8.16
C GLN A 173 23.41 13.24 9.04
N ASP A 174 22.86 12.20 8.44
CA ASP A 174 22.23 11.08 9.12
C ASP A 174 23.27 10.30 9.94
N ARG A 175 24.49 10.13 9.39
CA ARG A 175 25.63 9.53 10.09
C ARG A 175 25.97 10.29 11.37
N GLU A 176 26.21 11.59 11.28
CA GLU A 176 26.60 12.41 12.44
C GLU A 176 25.51 12.49 13.50
N THR A 177 24.24 12.52 13.07
CA THR A 177 23.12 12.70 14.01
C THR A 177 22.69 11.43 14.72
N HIS A 178 22.85 10.25 14.08
CA HIS A 178 22.33 8.99 14.59
C HIS A 178 23.37 7.87 14.61
N HIS A 179 23.95 7.51 13.48
CA HIS A 179 24.79 6.32 13.34
C HIS A 179 26.07 6.41 14.20
N ASP A 180 26.79 7.51 14.07
CA ASP A 180 28.04 7.69 14.81
C ASP A 180 27.82 7.79 16.34
N LYS A 181 26.69 8.28 16.79
CA LYS A 181 26.35 8.29 18.21
C LYS A 181 26.32 6.89 18.82
N LEU A 182 25.76 5.91 18.09
CA LEU A 182 25.70 4.51 18.55
C LEU A 182 27.07 3.85 18.49
N LYS A 183 27.82 4.07 17.41
CA LYS A 183 29.21 3.62 17.28
C LYS A 183 30.09 4.19 18.38
N ASP A 184 30.00 5.50 18.64
CA ASP A 184 30.80 6.15 19.67
C ASP A 184 30.48 5.65 21.08
N LYS A 185 29.20 5.37 21.36
CA LYS A 185 28.81 4.71 22.62
C LYS A 185 29.45 3.36 22.75
N TRP A 186 29.30 2.50 21.73
CA TRP A 186 29.90 1.17 21.70
C TRP A 186 31.43 1.24 21.81
N LYS A 187 32.09 2.16 21.11
CA LYS A 187 33.55 2.39 21.17
C LYS A 187 33.99 2.76 22.59
N LYS A 188 33.23 3.59 23.31
CA LYS A 188 33.52 3.92 24.73
C LYS A 188 33.47 2.68 25.61
N ASP A 189 32.49 1.82 25.42
CA ASP A 189 32.36 0.57 26.19
C ASP A 189 33.56 -0.35 25.92
N GLN A 190 34.04 -0.46 24.67
CA GLN A 190 35.24 -1.22 24.34
C GLN A 190 36.51 -0.62 24.97
N TYR A 191 36.62 0.71 24.98
CA TYR A 191 37.76 1.40 25.62
C TYR A 191 37.75 1.23 27.14
N GLN A 192 36.60 1.15 27.77
CA GLN A 192 36.50 0.87 29.18
C GLN A 192 37.06 -0.55 29.49
N LYS A 193 36.71 -1.56 28.72
CA LYS A 193 37.28 -2.90 28.84
C LYS A 193 38.81 -2.93 28.74
N MET A 194 39.36 -2.14 27.77
CA MET A 194 40.81 -2.01 27.64
C MET A 194 41.45 -1.37 28.89
N THR A 195 40.80 -0.41 29.54
CA THR A 195 41.32 0.22 30.77
C THR A 195 41.20 -0.67 31.99
N GLU A 196 40.26 -1.60 31.98
CA GLU A 196 40.09 -2.66 33.02
C GLU A 196 41.08 -3.83 32.84
N GLY A 197 41.93 -3.77 31.80
CA GLY A 197 42.97 -4.77 31.55
C GLY A 197 42.55 -5.91 30.62
N GLU A 198 41.35 -5.86 30.05
CA GLU A 198 40.95 -6.83 29.04
C GLU A 198 41.74 -6.62 27.73
N ALA A 199 42.21 -7.73 27.14
CA ALA A 199 42.89 -7.70 25.87
C ALA A 199 41.87 -7.51 24.73
N VAL A 200 41.85 -6.36 24.07
CA VAL A 200 41.04 -6.11 22.88
C VAL A 200 41.88 -6.32 21.65
N THR A 201 41.33 -7.03 20.67
CA THR A 201 42.01 -7.34 19.40
C THR A 201 41.38 -6.59 18.24
N ASP A 202 42.20 -6.29 17.23
CA ASP A 202 41.75 -5.81 15.94
C ASP A 202 40.86 -6.88 15.27
N GLY A 203 39.69 -6.49 14.85
CA GLY A 203 38.69 -7.42 14.32
C GLY A 203 39.07 -8.09 13.00
N TYR A 204 39.97 -7.47 12.23
CA TYR A 204 40.35 -7.96 10.92
C TYR A 204 41.70 -8.68 10.90
N THR A 205 42.63 -8.22 11.71
CA THR A 205 43.98 -8.84 11.80
C THR A 205 44.17 -9.78 12.98
N GLY A 206 43.30 -9.69 14.01
CA GLY A 206 43.47 -10.41 15.25
C GLY A 206 44.62 -9.92 16.13
N LYS A 207 45.35 -8.85 15.72
CA LYS A 207 46.45 -8.28 16.51
C LYS A 207 45.91 -7.64 17.78
N LYS A 208 46.64 -7.76 18.89
CA LYS A 208 46.26 -7.06 20.13
C LYS A 208 46.42 -5.56 19.97
N LEU A 209 45.36 -4.84 20.30
CA LEU A 209 45.34 -3.36 20.25
C LEU A 209 45.95 -2.73 21.52
N GLY A 210 46.33 -3.55 22.49
CA GLY A 210 47.00 -3.14 23.71
C GLY A 210 46.03 -2.66 24.81
N THR A 211 46.55 -2.49 26.02
CA THR A 211 45.86 -1.83 27.14
C THR A 211 46.34 -0.40 27.23
N LYS A 212 45.42 0.56 27.17
CA LYS A 212 45.70 2.01 27.27
C LYS A 212 44.79 2.65 28.29
N THR A 213 45.27 3.67 28.98
CA THR A 213 44.43 4.49 29.85
C THR A 213 43.41 5.28 29.00
N ASN A 214 42.24 5.61 29.56
CA ASN A 214 41.21 6.39 28.87
C ASN A 214 41.70 7.70 28.22
N ASN A 215 42.68 8.37 28.86
CA ASN A 215 43.26 9.59 28.34
C ASN A 215 44.22 9.36 27.15
N GLN A 216 44.89 8.24 27.13
CA GLN A 216 45.76 7.86 26.00
C GLN A 216 44.93 7.38 24.81
N ILE A 217 43.83 6.64 25.03
CA ILE A 217 42.94 6.21 23.97
C ILE A 217 42.26 7.38 23.28
N LYS A 218 41.81 8.40 24.05
CA LYS A 218 41.18 9.61 23.49
C LYS A 218 42.13 10.44 22.61
N LYS A 219 43.43 10.36 22.82
CA LYS A 219 44.45 11.08 22.05
C LYS A 219 45.01 10.27 20.90
N ASP A 220 44.80 8.96 20.90
CA ASP A 220 45.40 8.04 19.95
C ASP A 220 44.39 7.68 18.85
N ASN A 221 44.54 8.32 17.68
CA ASN A 221 43.74 8.03 16.50
C ASN A 221 44.17 6.72 15.81
N SER A 222 45.07 5.94 16.42
CA SER A 222 45.52 4.66 15.86
C SER A 222 44.46 3.55 15.98
N ILE A 223 43.45 3.72 16.83
CA ILE A 223 42.37 2.73 17.04
C ILE A 223 41.05 3.43 16.76
N ASP A 224 40.24 2.85 15.89
CA ASP A 224 38.90 3.39 15.59
C ASP A 224 37.82 2.30 15.64
N GLY A 225 36.58 2.74 15.86
CA GLY A 225 35.40 1.91 15.70
C GLY A 225 34.96 1.91 14.24
N GLU A 226 34.87 0.72 13.68
CA GLU A 226 34.51 0.51 12.29
C GLU A 226 33.11 -0.07 12.15
N HIS A 227 32.38 0.38 11.13
CA HIS A 227 31.17 -0.27 10.63
C HIS A 227 31.55 -1.30 9.57
N ILE A 228 31.44 -2.59 9.87
CA ILE A 228 31.77 -3.70 8.96
C ILE A 228 31.00 -3.56 7.63
N THR A 229 29.66 -3.44 7.71
CA THR A 229 28.82 -2.90 6.62
C THR A 229 28.68 -1.41 6.83
N SER A 230 29.09 -0.63 5.85
CA SER A 230 29.16 0.83 5.98
C SER A 230 27.78 1.48 6.17
N VAL A 231 27.76 2.66 6.79
CA VAL A 231 26.52 3.48 6.89
C VAL A 231 25.97 3.80 5.50
N SER A 232 26.83 4.08 4.55
CA SER A 232 26.44 4.35 3.17
C SER A 232 25.70 3.16 2.54
N GLU A 233 26.20 1.95 2.75
CA GLU A 233 25.55 0.74 2.25
C GLU A 233 24.17 0.51 2.88
N ILE A 234 24.05 0.73 4.19
CA ILE A 234 22.79 0.59 4.92
C ILE A 234 21.75 1.62 4.45
N GLU A 235 22.17 2.89 4.29
CA GLU A 235 21.27 3.98 3.86
C GLU A 235 20.90 3.92 2.38
N ASN A 236 21.71 3.30 1.53
CA ASN A 236 21.39 3.09 0.11
C ASN A 236 20.44 1.90 -0.12
N ASP A 237 20.33 0.97 0.82
CA ASP A 237 19.45 -0.21 0.67
C ASP A 237 17.98 0.16 0.85
N LEU A 238 17.20 0.02 -0.24
CA LEU A 238 15.75 0.30 -0.25
C LEU A 238 14.96 -0.45 0.82
N LYS A 239 15.39 -1.67 1.21
CA LYS A 239 14.69 -2.47 2.22
C LYS A 239 14.81 -1.85 3.60
N ASN A 240 15.94 -1.22 3.89
CA ASN A 240 16.16 -0.52 5.15
C ASN A 240 15.26 0.71 5.27
N HIS A 241 14.84 1.35 4.16
CA HIS A 241 13.85 2.43 4.17
C HIS A 241 12.43 1.90 4.21
N LEU A 242 12.08 0.99 3.28
CA LEU A 242 10.72 0.45 3.18
C LEU A 242 10.27 -0.24 4.48
N PHE A 243 11.16 -0.99 5.13
CA PHE A 243 10.83 -1.80 6.31
C PHE A 243 11.34 -1.23 7.64
N ALA A 244 11.93 -0.03 7.66
CA ALA A 244 12.30 0.63 8.92
C ALA A 244 11.08 0.77 9.85
N ARG A 245 11.29 0.57 11.15
CA ARG A 245 10.25 0.78 12.15
C ARG A 245 10.18 2.25 12.54
N GLY A 246 8.99 2.73 12.77
CA GLY A 246 8.73 4.09 13.21
C GLY A 246 7.62 4.76 12.43
N ASN A 247 6.89 5.64 13.09
CA ASN A 247 5.75 6.36 12.54
C ASN A 247 6.14 7.67 11.84
N ASN A 248 7.37 8.12 12.07
CA ASN A 248 7.91 9.35 11.50
C ASN A 248 9.35 9.15 11.04
N LYS A 249 9.89 10.12 10.30
CA LYS A 249 11.24 10.10 9.74
C LYS A 249 12.34 9.87 10.76
N GLU A 250 12.25 10.54 11.92
CA GLU A 250 13.26 10.46 12.98
C GLU A 250 13.32 9.07 13.61
N GLU A 251 12.15 8.46 13.88
CA GLU A 251 12.07 7.10 14.40
C GLU A 251 12.60 6.08 13.39
N ARG A 252 12.28 6.24 12.10
CA ARG A 252 12.78 5.37 11.04
C ARG A 252 14.29 5.48 10.86
N LEU A 253 14.84 6.68 10.91
CA LEU A 253 16.28 6.91 10.89
C LEU A 253 16.96 6.28 12.11
N SER A 254 16.37 6.43 13.30
CA SER A 254 16.86 5.79 14.52
C SER A 254 16.86 4.25 14.41
N ASP A 255 15.84 3.67 13.75
CA ASP A 255 15.78 2.22 13.52
C ASP A 255 16.88 1.75 12.55
N ARG A 256 17.14 2.49 11.46
CA ARG A 256 18.25 2.22 10.54
C ARG A 256 19.61 2.39 11.22
N ALA A 257 19.76 3.39 12.07
CA ALA A 257 20.99 3.59 12.83
C ALA A 257 21.29 2.41 13.78
N LYS A 258 20.26 1.74 14.32
CA LYS A 258 20.46 0.52 15.12
C LYS A 258 21.05 -0.64 14.33
N LEU A 259 20.81 -0.70 13.01
CA LEU A 259 21.47 -1.71 12.15
C LEU A 259 22.98 -1.49 12.10
N SER A 260 23.39 -0.25 11.84
CA SER A 260 24.82 0.09 11.78
C SER A 260 25.50 0.01 13.13
N GLY A 261 24.82 0.43 14.20
CA GLY A 261 25.34 0.49 15.56
C GLY A 261 25.24 -0.81 16.35
N HIS A 262 24.79 -1.92 15.73
CA HIS A 262 24.71 -3.21 16.40
C HIS A 262 26.11 -3.84 16.54
N GLU A 263 26.34 -4.56 17.64
CA GLU A 263 27.64 -5.21 17.93
C GLU A 263 28.10 -6.15 16.81
N ASP A 264 27.20 -6.80 16.09
CA ASP A 264 27.52 -7.67 14.95
C ASP A 264 28.02 -6.89 13.74
N ASN A 265 27.81 -5.59 13.70
CA ASN A 265 28.29 -4.69 12.64
C ASN A 265 29.42 -3.76 13.07
N LEU A 266 29.90 -3.90 14.30
CA LEU A 266 30.95 -3.03 14.83
C LEU A 266 32.18 -3.83 15.21
N THR A 267 33.35 -3.26 14.91
CA THR A 267 34.63 -3.81 15.34
C THR A 267 35.64 -2.70 15.61
N LEU A 268 36.68 -2.98 16.39
CA LEU A 268 37.84 -2.08 16.53
C LEU A 268 38.91 -2.47 15.52
N ILE A 269 39.46 -1.49 14.83
CA ILE A 269 40.55 -1.65 13.87
C ILE A 269 41.54 -0.50 13.95
N ASP A 270 42.66 -0.63 13.22
CA ASP A 270 43.57 0.50 12.99
C ASP A 270 42.88 1.65 12.24
N GLY A 271 43.10 2.88 12.70
CA GLY A 271 42.46 4.07 12.12
C GLY A 271 42.87 4.35 10.69
N GLY A 272 44.11 3.96 10.28
CA GLY A 272 44.56 4.06 8.89
C GLY A 272 43.82 3.05 8.01
N MET A 273 43.56 1.86 8.51
CA MET A 273 42.77 0.83 7.86
C MET A 273 41.30 1.29 7.68
N ASN A 274 40.70 1.83 8.73
CA ASN A 274 39.34 2.41 8.69
C ASN A 274 39.23 3.51 7.62
N SER A 275 40.20 4.43 7.62
CA SER A 275 40.24 5.52 6.61
C SER A 275 40.44 5.00 5.18
N SER A 276 41.19 3.91 4.99
CA SER A 276 41.41 3.26 3.69
C SER A 276 40.15 2.56 3.18
N LYS A 277 39.43 1.84 4.05
CA LYS A 277 38.19 1.16 3.69
C LYS A 277 37.07 2.17 3.40
N SER A 278 36.95 3.22 4.21
CA SER A 278 35.90 4.23 4.06
C SER A 278 34.51 3.59 3.95
N ASP A 279 33.73 3.95 2.93
CA ASP A 279 32.37 3.44 2.69
C ASP A 279 32.31 2.20 1.79
N SER A 280 33.44 1.62 1.41
CA SER A 280 33.53 0.44 0.55
C SER A 280 33.02 -0.83 1.26
N ASP A 281 32.47 -1.77 0.47
CA ASP A 281 32.20 -3.12 0.97
C ASP A 281 33.50 -3.76 1.46
N LEU A 282 33.46 -4.45 2.60
CA LEU A 282 34.64 -5.01 3.24
C LEU A 282 35.40 -5.99 2.34
N MET A 283 34.69 -6.88 1.66
CA MET A 283 35.33 -7.91 0.84
C MET A 283 35.87 -7.34 -0.46
N GLU A 284 35.16 -6.36 -1.07
CA GLU A 284 35.66 -5.65 -2.24
C GLU A 284 36.91 -4.84 -1.90
N TRP A 285 36.89 -4.09 -0.81
CA TRP A 285 38.06 -3.33 -0.35
C TRP A 285 39.25 -4.21 -0.04
N ALA A 286 39.05 -5.31 0.69
CA ALA A 286 40.14 -6.22 1.04
C ALA A 286 40.88 -6.76 -0.21
N ASN A 287 40.13 -7.07 -1.27
CA ASN A 287 40.67 -7.60 -2.52
C ASN A 287 41.12 -6.50 -3.53
N SER A 288 40.86 -5.24 -3.25
CA SER A 288 41.24 -4.14 -4.12
C SER A 288 42.73 -3.74 -3.93
N PRO A 289 43.38 -3.19 -4.94
CA PRO A 289 44.75 -2.68 -4.83
C PRO A 289 44.84 -1.55 -3.78
N ILE A 290 46.00 -1.45 -3.12
CA ILE A 290 46.26 -0.36 -2.16
C ILE A 290 46.28 1.02 -2.87
N SER A 291 46.08 2.07 -2.07
CA SER A 291 46.14 3.45 -2.58
C SER A 291 47.50 3.77 -3.23
N LYS A 292 47.52 4.70 -4.19
CA LYS A 292 48.74 5.15 -4.83
C LYS A 292 49.82 5.56 -3.83
N LYS A 293 49.46 6.25 -2.74
CA LYS A 293 50.36 6.65 -1.68
C LYS A 293 51.02 5.45 -0.97
N HIS A 294 50.27 4.37 -0.78
CA HIS A 294 50.79 3.13 -0.18
C HIS A 294 51.62 2.35 -1.20
N ALA A 295 51.21 2.33 -2.48
CA ALA A 295 52.00 1.71 -3.57
C ALA A 295 53.38 2.34 -3.73
N GLU A 296 53.47 3.66 -3.65
CA GLU A 296 54.75 4.41 -3.68
C GLU A 296 55.68 4.01 -2.51
N LYS A 297 55.11 3.81 -1.32
CA LYS A 297 55.88 3.39 -0.12
C LYS A 297 56.36 1.95 -0.20
N THR A 298 55.59 1.05 -0.78
CA THR A 298 55.91 -0.38 -0.87
C THR A 298 56.70 -0.72 -2.11
N GLY A 299 56.72 0.16 -3.10
CA GLY A 299 57.30 -0.11 -4.41
C GLY A 299 56.54 -1.13 -5.26
N ASN A 300 55.34 -1.56 -4.80
CA ASN A 300 54.54 -2.55 -5.53
C ASN A 300 53.05 -2.11 -5.59
N PRO A 301 52.59 -1.67 -6.77
CA PRO A 301 51.20 -1.20 -6.92
C PRO A 301 50.16 -2.31 -6.97
N ASN A 302 50.56 -3.57 -7.07
CA ASN A 302 49.64 -4.71 -7.22
C ASN A 302 49.32 -5.41 -5.90
N ILE A 303 49.84 -4.95 -4.77
CA ILE A 303 49.52 -5.48 -3.45
C ILE A 303 48.04 -5.13 -3.14
N THR A 304 47.28 -6.10 -2.68
CA THR A 304 45.91 -5.89 -2.18
C THR A 304 45.90 -5.26 -0.79
N ASN A 305 44.76 -4.65 -0.41
CA ASN A 305 44.61 -4.15 0.96
C ASN A 305 44.72 -5.30 1.98
N ALA A 306 44.24 -6.50 1.65
CA ALA A 306 44.36 -7.68 2.54
C ALA A 306 45.85 -8.02 2.81
N GLU A 307 46.68 -8.02 1.79
CA GLU A 307 48.11 -8.28 1.94
C GLU A 307 48.85 -7.13 2.66
N TYR A 308 48.53 -5.89 2.33
CA TYR A 308 49.18 -4.71 2.92
C TYR A 308 48.92 -4.56 4.43
N TYR A 309 47.68 -4.77 4.83
CA TYR A 309 47.27 -4.67 6.26
C TYR A 309 47.41 -6.01 7.00
N GLU A 310 47.84 -7.07 6.34
CA GLU A 310 47.98 -8.41 6.90
C GLU A 310 46.65 -8.91 7.49
N LEU A 311 45.57 -8.79 6.72
CA LEU A 311 44.24 -9.20 7.15
C LEU A 311 44.17 -10.74 7.32
N ASP A 312 43.50 -11.20 8.36
CA ASP A 312 43.14 -12.59 8.54
C ASP A 312 41.88 -12.92 7.77
N ASN A 313 42.01 -13.71 6.70
CA ASN A 313 40.89 -14.04 5.79
C ASN A 313 39.72 -14.70 6.50
N GLN A 314 39.95 -15.52 7.51
CA GLN A 314 38.88 -16.16 8.27
C GLN A 314 38.11 -15.11 9.10
N ARG A 315 38.83 -14.20 9.77
CA ARG A 315 38.25 -13.16 10.60
C ARG A 315 37.41 -12.17 9.78
N ILE A 316 37.95 -11.68 8.66
CA ILE A 316 37.19 -10.77 7.81
C ILE A 316 35.92 -11.44 7.25
N GLN A 317 36.00 -12.71 6.86
CA GLN A 317 34.86 -13.45 6.36
C GLN A 317 33.80 -13.69 7.45
N GLU A 318 34.21 -14.04 8.65
CA GLU A 318 33.33 -14.20 9.80
C GLU A 318 32.66 -12.88 10.19
N ALA A 319 33.43 -11.80 10.29
CA ALA A 319 32.89 -10.46 10.56
C ALA A 319 31.90 -10.02 9.50
N TYR A 320 32.23 -10.17 8.24
CA TYR A 320 31.37 -9.85 7.09
C TYR A 320 30.05 -10.64 7.15
N ASN A 321 30.14 -11.95 7.29
CA ASN A 321 28.98 -12.82 7.35
C ASN A 321 28.08 -12.49 8.55
N LYS A 322 28.67 -12.23 9.72
CA LYS A 322 27.94 -11.86 10.94
C LYS A 322 27.16 -10.57 10.74
N SER A 323 27.79 -9.54 10.20
CA SER A 323 27.17 -8.27 9.89
C SER A 323 26.04 -8.41 8.86
N LYS A 324 26.29 -9.03 7.70
CA LYS A 324 25.29 -9.24 6.65
C LYS A 324 24.10 -10.07 7.12
N ASN A 325 24.34 -11.11 7.92
CA ASN A 325 23.28 -11.95 8.49
C ASN A 325 22.42 -11.16 9.50
N HIS A 326 23.02 -10.32 10.33
CA HIS A 326 22.29 -9.46 11.26
C HIS A 326 21.37 -8.49 10.49
N ILE A 327 21.90 -7.80 9.48
CA ILE A 327 21.13 -6.86 8.67
C ILE A 327 19.99 -7.58 7.95
N LYS A 328 20.29 -8.68 7.24
CA LYS A 328 19.31 -9.47 6.50
C LYS A 328 18.20 -10.03 7.39
N SER A 329 18.54 -10.57 8.55
CA SER A 329 17.55 -11.12 9.49
C SER A 329 16.65 -10.02 10.07
N THR A 330 17.20 -8.85 10.35
CA THR A 330 16.43 -7.68 10.83
C THR A 330 15.53 -7.14 9.75
N GLN A 331 16.00 -7.02 8.50
CA GLN A 331 15.18 -6.65 7.34
C GLN A 331 14.00 -7.62 7.18
N LEU A 332 14.26 -8.93 7.22
CA LEU A 332 13.20 -9.93 7.06
C LEU A 332 12.16 -9.85 8.19
N ARG A 333 12.61 -9.73 9.44
CA ARG A 333 11.72 -9.54 10.59
C ARG A 333 10.85 -8.28 10.44
N ASN A 334 11.46 -7.16 10.08
CA ASN A 334 10.75 -5.90 9.90
C ASN A 334 9.77 -5.97 8.74
N GLN A 335 10.14 -6.63 7.64
CA GLN A 335 9.27 -6.91 6.50
C GLN A 335 8.04 -7.71 6.92
N VAL A 336 8.22 -8.82 7.63
CA VAL A 336 7.11 -9.67 8.11
C VAL A 336 6.16 -8.88 9.02
N ILE A 337 6.71 -8.05 9.92
CA ILE A 337 5.88 -7.23 10.83
C ILE A 337 5.08 -6.18 10.06
N LYS A 338 5.72 -5.45 9.13
CA LYS A 338 5.05 -4.40 8.34
C LYS A 338 3.99 -5.01 7.44
N GLN A 339 4.36 -5.98 6.61
CA GLN A 339 3.44 -6.62 5.66
C GLN A 339 2.32 -7.38 6.38
N GLY A 340 2.60 -8.05 7.50
CA GLY A 340 1.57 -8.71 8.30
C GLY A 340 0.51 -7.75 8.84
N LYS A 341 0.90 -6.55 9.29
CA LYS A 341 -0.05 -5.50 9.69
C LYS A 341 -0.88 -4.99 8.52
N GLU A 342 -0.25 -4.76 7.39
CA GLU A 342 -0.92 -4.28 6.16
C GLU A 342 -1.92 -5.31 5.63
N ILE A 343 -1.54 -6.59 5.58
CA ILE A 343 -2.42 -7.70 5.18
C ILE A 343 -3.65 -7.77 6.10
N ALA A 344 -3.44 -7.73 7.41
CA ALA A 344 -4.54 -7.80 8.37
C ALA A 344 -5.50 -6.62 8.24
N SER A 345 -4.96 -5.40 8.10
CA SER A 345 -5.77 -4.18 7.93
C SER A 345 -6.54 -4.19 6.61
N THR A 346 -5.84 -4.49 5.51
CA THR A 346 -6.45 -4.51 4.17
C THR A 346 -7.48 -5.63 4.05
N GLY A 347 -7.18 -6.81 4.60
CA GLY A 347 -8.10 -7.95 4.60
C GLY A 347 -9.41 -7.65 5.30
N ALA A 348 -9.38 -6.94 6.43
CA ALA A 348 -10.59 -6.53 7.15
C ALA A 348 -11.43 -5.52 6.34
N ILE A 349 -10.78 -4.55 5.68
CA ILE A 349 -11.46 -3.55 4.84
C ILE A 349 -12.11 -4.22 3.63
N GLU A 350 -11.38 -5.06 2.90
CA GLU A 350 -11.90 -5.74 1.71
C GLU A 350 -13.00 -6.75 2.06
N ALA A 351 -12.85 -7.47 3.18
CA ALA A 351 -13.89 -8.34 3.70
C ALA A 351 -15.18 -7.58 4.03
N SER A 352 -15.07 -6.40 4.64
CA SER A 352 -16.21 -5.54 4.93
C SER A 352 -16.92 -5.07 3.67
N LYS A 353 -16.14 -4.65 2.66
CA LYS A 353 -16.70 -4.23 1.35
C LYS A 353 -17.44 -5.37 0.65
N MET A 354 -16.85 -6.56 0.60
CA MET A 354 -17.49 -7.74 -0.01
C MET A 354 -18.75 -8.18 0.75
N GLY A 355 -18.73 -8.13 2.08
CA GLY A 355 -19.90 -8.41 2.90
C GLY A 355 -21.06 -7.46 2.62
N MET A 356 -20.77 -6.16 2.57
CA MET A 356 -21.75 -5.13 2.25
C MET A 356 -22.33 -5.32 0.84
N GLN A 357 -21.48 -5.65 -0.12
CA GLN A 357 -21.88 -5.91 -1.50
C GLN A 357 -22.84 -7.07 -1.64
N GLN A 358 -22.55 -8.20 -1.01
CA GLN A 358 -23.43 -9.36 -1.05
C GLN A 358 -24.77 -9.06 -0.36
N ALA A 359 -24.74 -8.32 0.75
CA ALA A 359 -25.95 -7.88 1.43
C ALA A 359 -26.82 -6.96 0.55
N ILE A 360 -26.20 -5.97 -0.12
CA ILE A 360 -26.90 -5.07 -1.05
C ILE A 360 -27.45 -5.87 -2.24
N GLY A 361 -26.66 -6.78 -2.82
CA GLY A 361 -27.11 -7.64 -3.90
C GLY A 361 -28.34 -8.45 -3.54
N LEU A 362 -28.38 -9.02 -2.34
CA LEU A 362 -29.53 -9.76 -1.85
C LEU A 362 -30.76 -8.86 -1.65
N VAL A 363 -30.60 -7.69 -1.02
CA VAL A 363 -31.69 -6.70 -0.85
C VAL A 363 -32.28 -6.29 -2.20
N MET A 364 -31.42 -6.01 -3.20
CA MET A 364 -31.87 -5.67 -4.54
C MET A 364 -32.59 -6.82 -5.22
N THR A 365 -32.11 -8.05 -5.07
CA THR A 365 -32.76 -9.26 -5.59
C THR A 365 -34.16 -9.44 -4.99
N GLU A 366 -34.29 -9.31 -3.67
CA GLU A 366 -35.58 -9.41 -2.98
C GLU A 366 -36.55 -8.27 -3.36
N PHE A 367 -36.00 -7.04 -3.52
CA PHE A 367 -36.79 -5.90 -3.99
C PHE A 367 -37.38 -6.14 -5.37
N PHE A 368 -36.55 -6.53 -6.35
CA PHE A 368 -37.04 -6.77 -7.71
C PHE A 368 -37.98 -7.97 -7.76
N THR A 369 -37.68 -9.03 -6.97
CA THR A 369 -38.57 -10.16 -6.83
C THR A 369 -39.95 -9.75 -6.35
N ALA A 370 -40.03 -8.99 -5.26
CA ALA A 370 -41.26 -8.51 -4.70
C ALA A 370 -42.02 -7.57 -5.66
N LEU A 371 -41.28 -6.71 -6.38
CA LEU A 371 -41.84 -5.80 -7.39
C LEU A 371 -42.46 -6.58 -8.54
N PHE A 372 -41.77 -7.61 -9.07
CA PHE A 372 -42.33 -8.45 -10.14
C PHE A 372 -43.55 -9.25 -9.66
N ASP A 373 -43.57 -9.72 -8.42
CA ASP A 373 -44.76 -10.40 -7.84
C ASP A 373 -45.96 -9.44 -7.82
N GLU A 374 -45.75 -8.18 -7.40
CA GLU A 374 -46.83 -7.18 -7.40
C GLU A 374 -47.29 -6.82 -8.84
N ILE A 375 -46.40 -6.71 -9.79
CA ILE A 375 -46.71 -6.50 -11.22
C ILE A 375 -47.55 -7.68 -11.75
N LEU A 376 -47.16 -8.90 -11.44
CA LEU A 376 -47.91 -10.11 -11.82
C LEU A 376 -49.30 -10.15 -11.19
N ASP A 377 -49.42 -9.78 -9.92
CA ASP A 377 -50.71 -9.71 -9.23
C ASP A 377 -51.61 -8.65 -9.91
N ILE A 378 -51.08 -7.46 -10.19
CA ILE A 378 -51.83 -6.42 -10.91
C ILE A 378 -52.29 -6.93 -12.27
N TYR A 379 -51.42 -7.63 -13.00
CA TYR A 379 -51.74 -8.17 -14.33
C TYR A 379 -52.83 -9.26 -14.26
N LYS A 380 -52.72 -10.22 -13.34
CA LYS A 380 -53.65 -11.35 -13.21
C LYS A 380 -54.98 -10.98 -12.59
N ASN A 381 -54.95 -10.15 -11.56
CA ASN A 381 -56.08 -9.95 -10.66
C ASN A 381 -56.60 -8.49 -10.65
N GLY A 382 -55.85 -7.58 -11.28
CA GLY A 382 -56.18 -6.15 -11.31
C GLY A 382 -55.50 -5.34 -10.22
N PHE A 383 -55.44 -4.01 -10.45
CA PHE A 383 -54.67 -3.09 -9.61
C PHE A 383 -55.15 -3.04 -8.15
N SER A 384 -56.47 -3.06 -7.94
CA SER A 384 -57.09 -2.94 -6.61
C SER A 384 -57.37 -4.31 -5.97
N ASN A 385 -56.94 -5.41 -6.57
CA ASN A 385 -57.20 -6.75 -6.01
C ASN A 385 -56.62 -6.92 -4.60
N GLY A 386 -57.45 -7.37 -3.68
CA GLY A 386 -57.06 -7.60 -2.29
C GLY A 386 -57.05 -6.34 -1.40
N PHE A 387 -57.47 -5.18 -1.93
CA PHE A 387 -57.57 -3.94 -1.16
C PHE A 387 -59.02 -3.46 -1.08
N GLU A 388 -59.39 -2.93 0.07
CA GLU A 388 -60.75 -2.40 0.31
C GLU A 388 -61.02 -1.06 -0.39
N ASP A 389 -59.95 -0.30 -0.66
CA ASP A 389 -59.97 1.01 -1.31
C ASP A 389 -59.44 0.87 -2.76
N ASP A 390 -60.13 1.50 -3.71
CA ASP A 390 -59.78 1.49 -5.15
C ASP A 390 -59.03 2.74 -5.59
N ARG A 391 -58.86 3.72 -4.70
CA ARG A 391 -58.13 4.94 -5.00
C ARG A 391 -56.64 4.63 -5.28
N PHE A 392 -56.20 5.06 -6.44
CA PHE A 392 -54.86 4.78 -6.99
C PHE A 392 -53.72 4.96 -5.96
N LEU A 393 -53.65 6.12 -5.31
CA LEU A 393 -52.59 6.44 -4.37
C LEU A 393 -52.59 5.56 -3.10
N ILE A 394 -53.79 5.15 -2.64
CA ILE A 394 -53.91 4.30 -1.46
C ILE A 394 -53.43 2.88 -1.78
N VAL A 395 -53.95 2.32 -2.87
CA VAL A 395 -53.54 0.99 -3.35
C VAL A 395 -52.05 0.93 -3.64
N LEU A 396 -51.50 1.95 -4.32
CA LEU A 396 -50.05 2.04 -4.59
C LEU A 396 -49.24 2.05 -3.30
N LYS A 397 -49.66 2.82 -2.29
CA LYS A 397 -48.96 2.89 -1.00
C LYS A 397 -48.98 1.53 -0.28
N GLU A 398 -50.11 0.83 -0.28
CA GLU A 398 -50.18 -0.50 0.34
C GLU A 398 -49.38 -1.54 -0.41
N ARG A 399 -49.34 -1.50 -1.74
CA ARG A 399 -48.44 -2.37 -2.56
C ARG A 399 -46.99 -2.12 -2.28
N LEU A 400 -46.55 -0.87 -2.20
CA LEU A 400 -45.16 -0.52 -1.82
C LEU A 400 -44.83 -0.98 -0.37
N LYS A 401 -45.81 -0.91 0.54
CA LYS A 401 -45.67 -1.43 1.90
C LYS A 401 -45.50 -2.96 1.89
N ASN A 402 -46.23 -3.68 1.06
CA ASN A 402 -46.06 -5.13 0.89
C ASN A 402 -44.66 -5.49 0.40
N ILE A 403 -44.12 -4.76 -0.55
CA ILE A 403 -42.74 -4.94 -1.02
C ILE A 403 -41.75 -4.73 0.14
N ALA A 404 -41.93 -3.64 0.93
CA ALA A 404 -41.07 -3.36 2.07
C ALA A 404 -41.14 -4.47 3.14
N LEU A 405 -42.31 -5.01 3.42
CA LEU A 405 -42.49 -6.10 4.37
C LEU A 405 -41.86 -7.42 3.91
N LYS A 406 -41.92 -7.72 2.61
CA LYS A 406 -41.24 -8.89 2.02
C LYS A 406 -39.72 -8.78 2.18
N ILE A 407 -39.13 -7.61 1.94
CA ILE A 407 -37.68 -7.35 2.15
C ILE A 407 -37.35 -7.47 3.64
N GLN A 408 -38.15 -6.89 4.52
CA GLN A 408 -37.92 -6.95 5.97
C GLN A 408 -37.93 -8.39 6.49
N ALA A 409 -38.80 -9.25 5.96
CA ALA A 409 -38.87 -10.66 6.33
C ALA A 409 -37.55 -11.43 6.00
N LYS A 410 -36.78 -10.93 5.03
CA LYS A 410 -35.50 -11.52 4.58
C LYS A 410 -34.26 -10.95 5.28
N TRP A 411 -34.44 -10.14 6.34
CA TRP A 411 -33.32 -9.46 7.00
C TRP A 411 -32.26 -10.41 7.56
N LYS A 412 -32.66 -11.62 8.00
CA LYS A 412 -31.71 -12.65 8.44
C LYS A 412 -30.82 -13.14 7.31
N ASP A 413 -31.39 -13.32 6.13
CA ASP A 413 -30.65 -13.77 4.94
C ASP A 413 -29.65 -12.69 4.48
N VAL A 414 -30.03 -11.40 4.59
CA VAL A 414 -29.14 -10.25 4.35
C VAL A 414 -27.95 -10.26 5.30
N ALA A 415 -28.19 -10.53 6.60
CA ALA A 415 -27.14 -10.62 7.60
C ALA A 415 -26.17 -11.80 7.34
N ILE A 416 -26.70 -12.94 6.90
CA ILE A 416 -25.91 -14.11 6.51
C ILE A 416 -25.06 -13.78 5.27
N ALA A 417 -25.66 -13.19 4.23
CA ALA A 417 -24.96 -12.79 3.02
C ALA A 417 -23.83 -11.79 3.30
N PHE A 418 -24.03 -10.84 4.20
CA PHE A 418 -22.99 -9.94 4.66
C PHE A 418 -21.82 -10.72 5.30
N LYS A 419 -22.12 -11.63 6.21
CA LYS A 419 -21.12 -12.46 6.89
C LYS A 419 -20.32 -13.31 5.92
N ASP A 420 -20.99 -13.98 4.97
CA ASP A 420 -20.35 -14.86 3.99
C ASP A 420 -19.47 -14.06 3.01
N GLY A 421 -19.93 -12.89 2.58
CA GLY A 421 -19.15 -11.97 1.78
C GLY A 421 -17.93 -11.42 2.52
N PHE A 422 -18.08 -11.11 3.80
CA PHE A 422 -16.98 -10.69 4.65
C PHE A 422 -15.88 -11.76 4.74
N LEU A 423 -16.25 -13.02 5.03
CA LEU A 423 -15.31 -14.14 5.10
C LEU A 423 -14.63 -14.39 3.76
N SER A 424 -15.41 -14.40 2.67
CA SER A 424 -14.85 -14.59 1.31
C SER A 424 -13.87 -13.50 0.92
N GLY A 425 -14.18 -12.24 1.24
CA GLY A 425 -13.30 -11.10 0.99
C GLY A 425 -12.02 -11.16 1.80
N PHE A 426 -12.10 -11.56 3.05
CA PHE A 426 -10.92 -11.74 3.91
C PHE A 426 -9.99 -12.82 3.38
N ILE A 427 -10.52 -13.99 3.03
CA ILE A 427 -9.74 -15.10 2.47
C ILE A 427 -9.13 -14.73 1.12
N SER A 428 -9.90 -14.10 0.22
CA SER A 428 -9.41 -13.65 -1.08
C SER A 428 -8.23 -12.69 -0.94
N ASN A 429 -8.32 -11.71 -0.03
CA ASN A 429 -7.23 -10.79 0.23
C ASN A 429 -5.98 -11.51 0.74
N LEU A 430 -6.14 -12.48 1.64
CA LEU A 430 -5.04 -13.25 2.21
C LEU A 430 -4.28 -14.09 1.18
N VAL A 431 -4.98 -14.56 0.13
CA VAL A 431 -4.39 -15.34 -0.96
C VAL A 431 -3.72 -14.45 -2.02
N THR A 432 -4.25 -13.24 -2.25
CA THR A 432 -3.78 -12.32 -3.32
C THR A 432 -2.70 -11.34 -2.86
N THR A 433 -2.46 -11.24 -1.56
CA THR A 433 -1.44 -10.39 -0.95
C THR A 433 -0.19 -11.17 -0.59
#